data_039f284a64363c80b866bf83bdbffe8f
#
_entry.id   039f284a64363c80b866bf83bdbffe8f
#
_cell.length_a   1.000
_cell.length_b   1.000
_cell.length_c   1.000
_cell.angle_alpha   90.00
_cell.angle_beta   90.00
_cell.angle_gamma   90.00
#
_symmetry.space_group_name_H-M   'P 1'
#
loop_
_entity.id
_entity.type
_entity.pdbx_description
1 polymer ?
#
loop_
_entity_poly.entity_id
_entity_poly.type
_entity_poly.pdbx_seq_one_letter_code
_entity_poly.pdbx_strand_id
1 'polypeptide(L)'
;MSPRWAKRIGALALFALMGAAQAVDTGVKCPNGQPADGVLHVGSERHCLVMRLIEPAQAQTQVLAVFMHGDNSGRSELRTDRGNAFTLADKLRVSTVALLRPGYQSELGRSDGYNLGRDDDYTAGNVEVVATALAQLRQLHPGKKLLLVGHSGGAAMTGLVAARFPQSADAYLLAACPCDVPPWREWRQSSAGRGGFWPNSLSPLAEAPKVPVSTRIALIVGSQDDNTLPRFSEAYVARL
;
A
#
# COMPACT_ATOMS: atom_id res chain seq x y z
N MET A 1 49.80 -33.40 -44.99
CA MET A 1 49.08 -33.97 -43.84
C MET A 1 48.81 -32.87 -42.87
N SER A 2 47.60 -32.31 -42.80
CA SER A 2 47.21 -31.28 -41.86
C SER A 2 45.99 -31.76 -41.04
N PRO A 3 45.98 -31.60 -39.73
CA PRO A 3 44.82 -32.03 -38.90
C PRO A 3 43.78 -30.93 -38.82
N ARG A 4 42.53 -31.30 -39.07
CA ARG A 4 41.32 -30.48 -38.92
C ARG A 4 40.97 -30.36 -37.44
N TRP A 5 40.91 -29.15 -36.92
CA TRP A 5 40.35 -28.84 -35.60
C TRP A 5 38.84 -28.60 -35.71
N ALA A 6 38.03 -29.46 -35.08
CA ALA A 6 36.59 -29.25 -34.93
C ALA A 6 36.31 -28.40 -33.68
N LYS A 7 35.78 -27.21 -33.85
CA LYS A 7 35.27 -26.38 -32.76
C LYS A 7 33.90 -26.87 -32.34
N ARG A 8 33.81 -27.40 -31.13
CA ARG A 8 32.50 -27.66 -30.47
C ARG A 8 32.03 -26.35 -29.83
N ILE A 9 30.94 -25.80 -30.34
CA ILE A 9 30.22 -24.69 -29.71
C ILE A 9 29.25 -25.31 -28.69
N GLY A 10 29.56 -25.15 -27.42
CA GLY A 10 28.67 -25.50 -26.34
C GLY A 10 27.64 -24.40 -26.13
N ALA A 11 26.35 -24.72 -26.36
CA ALA A 11 25.26 -23.85 -26.03
C ALA A 11 25.04 -23.88 -24.51
N LEU A 12 25.34 -22.78 -23.82
CA LEU A 12 24.91 -22.56 -22.44
C LEU A 12 23.43 -22.18 -22.44
N ALA A 13 22.58 -23.09 -21.99
CA ALA A 13 21.18 -22.79 -21.68
C ALA A 13 21.13 -22.09 -20.32
N LEU A 14 20.85 -20.78 -20.32
CA LEU A 14 20.50 -20.02 -19.12
C LEU A 14 19.08 -20.42 -18.70
N PHE A 15 18.96 -21.25 -17.65
CA PHE A 15 17.70 -21.44 -16.93
C PHE A 15 17.48 -20.22 -16.02
N ALA A 16 16.59 -19.33 -16.42
CA ALA A 16 16.03 -18.31 -15.54
C ALA A 16 15.07 -18.99 -14.56
N LEU A 17 15.51 -19.22 -13.33
CA LEU A 17 14.65 -19.59 -12.21
C LEU A 17 13.79 -18.37 -11.83
N MET A 18 12.59 -18.27 -12.41
CA MET A 18 11.54 -17.40 -11.88
C MET A 18 11.01 -18.06 -10.60
N GLY A 19 11.49 -17.60 -9.45
CA GLY A 19 10.92 -17.95 -8.17
C GLY A 19 9.49 -17.42 -8.06
N ALA A 20 8.51 -18.27 -8.28
CA ALA A 20 7.13 -17.96 -7.94
C ALA A 20 7.01 -17.87 -6.42
N ALA A 21 6.77 -16.66 -5.90
CA ALA A 21 6.38 -16.48 -4.51
C ALA A 21 5.05 -17.22 -4.29
N GLN A 22 5.07 -18.29 -3.51
CA GLN A 22 3.87 -19.02 -3.14
C GLN A 22 3.07 -18.15 -2.17
N ALA A 23 1.89 -17.68 -2.61
CA ALA A 23 0.92 -17.03 -1.75
C ALA A 23 0.34 -18.08 -0.77
N VAL A 24 0.32 -17.73 0.51
CA VAL A 24 -0.30 -18.57 1.54
C VAL A 24 -1.81 -18.55 1.30
N ASP A 25 -2.38 -19.70 0.95
CA ASP A 25 -3.82 -19.88 0.78
C ASP A 25 -4.51 -19.89 2.15
N THR A 26 -5.22 -18.82 2.49
CA THR A 26 -5.96 -18.71 3.75
C THR A 26 -7.35 -19.36 3.70
N GLY A 27 -7.75 -19.90 2.56
CA GLY A 27 -9.02 -20.64 2.38
C GLY A 27 -10.29 -19.78 2.49
N VAL A 28 -10.18 -18.49 2.77
CA VAL A 28 -11.32 -17.58 2.88
C VAL A 28 -11.61 -16.95 1.52
N LYS A 29 -12.73 -17.31 0.90
CA LYS A 29 -13.22 -16.61 -0.28
C LYS A 29 -13.66 -15.20 0.11
N CYS A 30 -13.11 -14.19 -0.56
CA CYS A 30 -13.58 -12.81 -0.39
C CYS A 30 -15.06 -12.76 -0.82
N PRO A 31 -16.00 -12.46 0.08
CA PRO A 31 -17.39 -12.35 -0.29
C PRO A 31 -17.54 -11.21 -1.30
N ASN A 32 -18.06 -11.50 -2.49
CA ASN A 32 -18.15 -10.55 -3.59
C ASN A 32 -19.01 -9.34 -3.22
N GLY A 33 -18.38 -8.30 -2.87
CA GLY A 33 -18.52 -6.90 -3.15
C GLY A 33 -19.82 -6.13 -2.96
N GLN A 34 -20.91 -6.69 -2.43
CA GLN A 34 -22.05 -5.86 -2.07
C GLN A 34 -21.92 -5.41 -0.62
N PRO A 35 -21.94 -4.09 -0.37
CA PRO A 35 -21.84 -3.58 1.00
C PRO A 35 -23.08 -3.95 1.82
N ALA A 36 -22.87 -4.68 2.90
CA ALA A 36 -23.83 -4.72 3.99
C ALA A 36 -23.42 -3.65 5.00
N ASP A 37 -24.28 -2.70 5.30
CA ASP A 37 -24.07 -1.64 6.29
C ASP A 37 -22.80 -0.78 6.07
N GLY A 38 -22.44 -0.54 4.81
CA GLY A 38 -21.24 0.22 4.44
C GLY A 38 -19.93 -0.55 4.60
N VAL A 39 -19.96 -1.84 4.90
CA VAL A 39 -18.80 -2.71 4.98
C VAL A 39 -18.57 -3.40 3.64
N LEU A 40 -17.36 -3.28 3.11
CA LEU A 40 -16.92 -3.92 1.89
C LEU A 40 -15.84 -4.95 2.21
N HIS A 41 -15.92 -6.08 1.53
CA HIS A 41 -14.83 -7.06 1.50
C HIS A 41 -14.33 -7.12 0.07
N VAL A 42 -13.09 -6.71 -0.15
CA VAL A 42 -12.53 -6.45 -1.48
C VAL A 42 -11.16 -7.10 -1.61
N GLY A 43 -10.91 -7.74 -2.74
CA GLY A 43 -9.63 -8.40 -3.00
C GLY A 43 -9.78 -9.55 -4.00
N SER A 44 -8.96 -10.57 -3.84
CA SER A 44 -9.02 -11.81 -4.62
C SER A 44 -9.68 -12.93 -3.82
N GLU A 45 -9.87 -14.11 -4.45
CA GLU A 45 -10.31 -15.31 -3.74
C GLU A 45 -9.34 -15.75 -2.63
N ARG A 46 -8.08 -15.31 -2.69
CA ARG A 46 -7.02 -15.68 -1.76
C ARG A 46 -6.75 -14.65 -0.67
N HIS A 47 -7.03 -13.36 -0.96
CA HIS A 47 -6.75 -12.25 -0.04
C HIS A 47 -7.90 -11.27 -0.04
N CYS A 48 -8.50 -11.09 1.11
CA CYS A 48 -9.65 -10.23 1.32
C CYS A 48 -9.31 -9.09 2.28
N LEU A 49 -9.53 -7.86 1.84
CA LEU A 49 -9.39 -6.68 2.68
C LEU A 49 -10.75 -6.17 3.13
N VAL A 50 -10.83 -5.82 4.40
CA VAL A 50 -12.01 -5.20 5.01
C VAL A 50 -11.95 -3.70 4.78
N MET A 51 -13.06 -3.11 4.39
CA MET A 51 -13.17 -1.68 4.12
C MET A 51 -14.49 -1.13 4.63
N ARG A 52 -14.50 0.15 4.98
CA ARG A 52 -15.73 0.90 5.25
C ARG A 52 -15.94 1.95 4.17
N LEU A 53 -17.09 1.91 3.52
CA LEU A 53 -17.53 2.99 2.62
C LEU A 53 -18.17 4.11 3.45
N ILE A 54 -17.73 5.33 3.20
CA ILE A 54 -18.17 6.57 3.83
C ILE A 54 -18.73 7.47 2.74
N GLU A 55 -20.03 7.69 2.77
CA GLU A 55 -20.72 8.56 1.81
C GLU A 55 -21.08 9.89 2.50
N PRO A 56 -20.45 11.02 2.11
CA PRO A 56 -20.84 12.32 2.63
C PRO A 56 -22.19 12.77 2.02
N ALA A 57 -22.94 13.60 2.75
CA ALA A 57 -24.27 14.02 2.37
C ALA A 57 -24.39 14.66 0.97
N GLN A 58 -23.30 15.15 0.40
CA GLN A 58 -23.24 15.77 -0.94
C GLN A 58 -21.99 15.27 -1.68
N ALA A 59 -21.88 13.95 -1.84
CA ALA A 59 -20.74 13.34 -2.51
C ALA A 59 -20.61 13.77 -3.97
N GLN A 60 -19.39 14.12 -4.37
CA GLN A 60 -19.03 14.22 -5.78
C GLN A 60 -18.96 12.83 -6.38
N THR A 61 -19.70 12.59 -7.45
CA THR A 61 -19.87 11.24 -8.00
C THR A 61 -18.70 10.72 -8.80
N GLN A 62 -17.78 11.59 -9.25
CA GLN A 62 -16.69 11.22 -10.17
C GLN A 62 -15.43 10.68 -9.51
N VAL A 63 -15.28 10.86 -8.19
CA VAL A 63 -14.09 10.44 -7.46
C VAL A 63 -14.47 9.46 -6.33
N LEU A 64 -13.66 8.43 -6.17
CA LEU A 64 -13.64 7.56 -5.00
C LEU A 64 -12.27 7.67 -4.35
N ALA A 65 -12.20 8.20 -3.14
CA ALA A 65 -10.98 8.20 -2.36
C ALA A 65 -10.83 6.85 -1.64
N VAL A 66 -9.64 6.30 -1.61
CA VAL A 66 -9.29 5.12 -0.80
C VAL A 66 -8.25 5.57 0.21
N PHE A 67 -8.62 5.57 1.48
CA PHE A 67 -7.75 6.00 2.56
C PHE A 67 -7.10 4.82 3.25
N MET A 68 -5.78 4.82 3.35
CA MET A 68 -4.98 3.86 4.13
C MET A 68 -4.43 4.51 5.41
N HIS A 69 -4.76 3.91 6.54
CA HIS A 69 -4.32 4.35 7.87
C HIS A 69 -2.81 4.17 8.10
N GLY A 70 -2.27 4.84 9.12
CA GLY A 70 -0.89 4.66 9.60
C GLY A 70 -0.67 3.37 10.37
N ASP A 71 0.54 3.19 10.88
CA ASP A 71 0.92 2.07 11.73
C ASP A 71 0.17 2.14 13.06
N ASN A 72 -0.22 1.00 13.60
CA ASN A 72 -1.06 0.93 14.78
C ASN A 72 -0.28 0.86 16.10
N SER A 73 1.05 0.83 16.03
CA SER A 73 1.96 0.88 17.18
C SER A 73 1.57 -0.04 18.36
N GLY A 74 1.23 -1.29 18.04
CA GLY A 74 0.92 -2.33 19.04
C GLY A 74 -0.50 -2.30 19.59
N ARG A 75 -1.43 -1.54 19.01
CA ARG A 75 -2.85 -1.62 19.34
C ARG A 75 -3.48 -2.84 18.67
N SER A 76 -4.38 -3.52 19.39
CA SER A 76 -5.03 -4.74 18.87
C SER A 76 -6.03 -4.44 17.75
N GLU A 77 -6.69 -3.29 17.76
CA GLU A 77 -7.75 -2.93 16.84
C GLU A 77 -7.65 -1.48 16.36
N LEU A 78 -8.00 -1.28 15.10
CA LEU A 78 -8.25 0.03 14.51
C LEU A 78 -9.73 0.35 14.50
N ARG A 79 -10.05 1.63 14.69
CA ARG A 79 -11.41 2.13 14.53
C ARG A 79 -11.60 2.66 13.12
N THR A 80 -12.59 2.11 12.41
CA THR A 80 -12.95 2.53 11.05
C THR A 80 -14.19 3.43 11.00
N ASP A 81 -14.82 3.66 12.15
CA ASP A 81 -16.03 4.48 12.30
C ASP A 81 -15.75 5.98 12.48
N ARG A 82 -14.49 6.38 12.50
CA ARG A 82 -14.05 7.77 12.72
C ARG A 82 -12.61 7.99 12.26
N GLY A 83 -12.14 9.22 12.35
CA GLY A 83 -10.76 9.59 12.07
C GLY A 83 -10.55 10.17 10.68
N ASN A 84 -9.34 10.04 10.16
CA ASN A 84 -8.91 10.76 8.95
C ASN A 84 -9.74 10.43 7.70
N ALA A 85 -10.23 9.21 7.54
CA ALA A 85 -11.08 8.83 6.40
C ALA A 85 -12.41 9.60 6.41
N PHE A 86 -13.03 9.74 7.58
CA PHE A 86 -14.25 10.54 7.74
C PHE A 86 -14.01 12.03 7.49
N THR A 87 -12.89 12.55 8.04
CA THR A 87 -12.48 13.93 7.80
C THR A 87 -12.25 14.19 6.31
N LEU A 88 -11.59 13.26 5.61
CA LEU A 88 -11.36 13.36 4.17
C LEU A 88 -12.68 13.38 3.40
N ALA A 89 -13.59 12.45 3.70
CA ALA A 89 -14.91 12.37 3.08
C ALA A 89 -15.70 13.67 3.27
N ASP A 90 -15.78 14.17 4.51
CA ASP A 90 -16.52 15.37 4.87
C ASP A 90 -15.94 16.63 4.20
N LYS A 91 -14.63 16.86 4.33
CA LYS A 91 -13.98 18.09 3.85
C LYS A 91 -13.88 18.16 2.35
N LEU A 92 -13.65 17.06 1.67
CA LEU A 92 -13.56 17.01 0.21
C LEU A 92 -14.89 16.69 -0.47
N ARG A 93 -15.91 16.29 0.28
CA ARG A 93 -17.22 15.84 -0.23
C ARG A 93 -17.07 14.73 -1.28
N VAL A 94 -16.19 13.79 -1.03
CA VAL A 94 -15.95 12.63 -1.89
C VAL A 94 -16.29 11.34 -1.16
N SER A 95 -16.93 10.40 -1.86
CA SER A 95 -17.08 9.04 -1.35
C SER A 95 -15.70 8.51 -0.98
N THR A 96 -15.54 8.01 0.24
CA THR A 96 -14.26 7.56 0.76
C THR A 96 -14.36 6.14 1.27
N VAL A 97 -13.44 5.30 0.88
CA VAL A 97 -13.27 3.96 1.42
C VAL A 97 -12.13 3.99 2.44
N ALA A 98 -12.44 3.72 3.70
CA ALA A 98 -11.44 3.46 4.74
C ALA A 98 -10.96 2.01 4.60
N LEU A 99 -9.78 1.82 4.04
CA LEU A 99 -9.17 0.52 3.82
C LEU A 99 -8.41 0.08 5.06
N LEU A 100 -8.81 -1.07 5.63
CA LEU A 100 -8.05 -1.73 6.67
C LEU A 100 -6.88 -2.48 6.02
N ARG A 101 -5.66 -2.03 6.29
CA ARG A 101 -4.44 -2.55 5.64
C ARG A 101 -4.22 -4.05 5.92
N PRO A 102 -3.44 -4.75 5.04
CA PRO A 102 -3.17 -6.17 5.19
C PRO A 102 -2.69 -6.55 6.60
N GLY A 103 -3.28 -7.60 7.17
CA GLY A 103 -2.93 -8.14 8.49
C GLY A 103 -3.50 -7.38 9.68
N TYR A 104 -4.17 -6.25 9.48
CA TYR A 104 -4.80 -5.48 10.56
C TYR A 104 -6.20 -6.00 10.91
N GLN A 105 -6.63 -5.67 12.12
CA GLN A 105 -7.96 -5.97 12.66
C GLN A 105 -8.68 -4.68 13.08
N SER A 106 -9.98 -4.64 12.90
CA SER A 106 -10.88 -3.58 13.34
C SER A 106 -12.16 -4.17 13.92
N GLU A 107 -13.09 -3.31 14.35
CA GLU A 107 -14.45 -3.71 14.74
C GLU A 107 -15.25 -4.34 13.59
N LEU A 108 -14.83 -4.17 12.35
CA LEU A 108 -15.46 -4.75 11.15
C LEU A 108 -14.92 -6.13 10.77
N GLY A 109 -13.85 -6.58 11.42
CA GLY A 109 -13.16 -7.81 11.10
C GLY A 109 -11.66 -7.62 10.82
N ARG A 110 -11.06 -8.63 10.21
CA ARG A 110 -9.62 -8.69 9.91
C ARG A 110 -9.39 -8.71 8.41
N SER A 111 -8.46 -7.88 7.94
CA SER A 111 -7.91 -7.97 6.59
C SER A 111 -6.88 -9.08 6.49
N ASP A 112 -6.91 -9.84 5.39
CA ASP A 112 -5.88 -10.81 5.08
C ASP A 112 -4.53 -10.14 4.84
N GLY A 113 -3.46 -10.94 4.88
CA GLY A 113 -2.10 -10.44 4.81
C GLY A 113 -1.36 -10.59 6.12
N TYR A 114 -0.16 -10.06 6.17
CA TYR A 114 0.76 -10.30 7.27
C TYR A 114 1.34 -9.02 7.83
N ASN A 115 1.33 -8.85 9.14
CA ASN A 115 1.92 -7.71 9.82
C ASN A 115 2.67 -8.08 11.12
N LEU A 116 3.15 -9.30 11.29
CA LEU A 116 3.93 -9.82 12.45
C LEU A 116 3.37 -9.47 13.84
N GLY A 117 2.14 -8.97 13.95
CA GLY A 117 1.58 -8.47 15.22
C GLY A 117 2.28 -7.22 15.77
N ARG A 118 3.05 -6.55 14.93
CA ARG A 118 3.76 -5.29 15.21
C ARG A 118 3.27 -4.22 14.25
N ASP A 119 4.02 -3.14 14.16
CA ASP A 119 3.77 -2.07 13.20
C ASP A 119 4.31 -2.50 11.84
N ASP A 120 3.53 -2.90 10.94
CA ASP A 120 3.73 -3.07 9.53
C ASP A 120 4.99 -3.67 8.93
N ASP A 121 4.73 -4.69 8.19
CA ASP A 121 5.60 -5.12 7.11
C ASP A 121 5.10 -4.55 5.77
N TYR A 122 5.86 -3.63 5.19
CA TYR A 122 5.63 -3.13 3.83
C TYR A 122 6.20 -4.13 2.83
N THR A 123 5.72 -5.37 2.88
CA THR A 123 6.22 -6.45 2.03
C THR A 123 5.67 -6.35 0.61
N ALA A 124 6.37 -6.96 -0.35
CA ALA A 124 5.90 -7.03 -1.72
C ALA A 124 4.51 -7.69 -1.83
N GLY A 125 4.26 -8.75 -1.04
CA GLY A 125 2.96 -9.42 -1.00
C GLY A 125 1.85 -8.53 -0.47
N ASN A 126 2.08 -7.77 0.61
CA ASN A 126 1.08 -6.82 1.12
C ASN A 126 0.77 -5.69 0.12
N VAL A 127 1.78 -5.22 -0.62
CA VAL A 127 1.59 -4.21 -1.68
C VAL A 127 0.71 -4.77 -2.82
N GLU A 128 0.96 -6.01 -3.22
CA GLU A 128 0.17 -6.72 -4.25
C GLU A 128 -1.29 -6.94 -3.83
N VAL A 129 -1.52 -7.33 -2.57
CA VAL A 129 -2.88 -7.49 -2.00
C VAL A 129 -3.65 -6.18 -2.08
N VAL A 130 -3.02 -5.05 -1.72
CA VAL A 130 -3.64 -3.72 -1.85
C VAL A 130 -3.94 -3.39 -3.31
N ALA A 131 -2.99 -3.60 -4.22
CA ALA A 131 -3.20 -3.33 -5.64
C ALA A 131 -4.35 -4.16 -6.23
N THR A 132 -4.47 -5.43 -5.85
CA THR A 132 -5.56 -6.32 -6.25
C THR A 132 -6.91 -5.81 -5.75
N ALA A 133 -6.97 -5.36 -4.49
CA ALA A 133 -8.19 -4.79 -3.93
C ALA A 133 -8.61 -3.48 -4.65
N LEU A 134 -7.64 -2.63 -5.01
CA LEU A 134 -7.90 -1.42 -5.80
C LEU A 134 -8.44 -1.75 -7.20
N ALA A 135 -7.91 -2.78 -7.85
CA ALA A 135 -8.41 -3.23 -9.14
C ALA A 135 -9.88 -3.69 -9.05
N GLN A 136 -10.24 -4.42 -8.00
CA GLN A 136 -11.62 -4.82 -7.77
C GLN A 136 -12.53 -3.63 -7.42
N LEU A 137 -12.07 -2.68 -6.59
CA LEU A 137 -12.82 -1.44 -6.32
C LEU A 137 -13.11 -0.66 -7.60
N ARG A 138 -12.17 -0.63 -8.55
CA ARG A 138 -12.38 -0.01 -9.86
C ARG A 138 -13.49 -0.69 -10.65
N GLN A 139 -13.59 -2.02 -10.57
CA GLN A 139 -14.68 -2.78 -11.21
C GLN A 139 -16.03 -2.53 -10.53
N LEU A 140 -16.06 -2.42 -9.20
CA LEU A 140 -17.28 -2.13 -8.43
C LEU A 140 -17.78 -0.69 -8.61
N HIS A 141 -16.89 0.24 -8.98
CA HIS A 141 -17.22 1.66 -9.17
C HIS A 141 -16.81 2.14 -10.58
N PRO A 142 -17.45 1.62 -11.65
CA PRO A 142 -17.08 1.95 -13.02
C PRO A 142 -17.28 3.46 -13.28
N GLY A 143 -16.32 4.06 -13.98
CA GLY A 143 -16.34 5.50 -14.32
C GLY A 143 -15.83 6.43 -13.21
N LYS A 144 -15.64 5.97 -11.96
CA LYS A 144 -15.00 6.79 -10.92
C LYS A 144 -13.47 6.80 -11.07
N LYS A 145 -12.89 7.97 -10.79
CA LYS A 145 -11.43 8.12 -10.62
C LYS A 145 -11.04 7.69 -9.23
N LEU A 146 -10.05 6.84 -9.10
CA LEU A 146 -9.53 6.42 -7.80
C LEU A 146 -8.41 7.35 -7.35
N LEU A 147 -8.59 7.93 -6.14
CA LEU A 147 -7.56 8.68 -5.43
C LEU A 147 -7.08 7.82 -4.24
N LEU A 148 -5.85 7.32 -4.29
CA LEU A 148 -5.26 6.59 -3.17
C LEU A 148 -4.59 7.57 -2.22
N VAL A 149 -5.04 7.60 -0.98
CA VAL A 149 -4.54 8.48 0.09
C VAL A 149 -3.97 7.64 1.21
N GLY A 150 -2.70 7.82 1.53
CA GLY A 150 -2.07 7.16 2.67
C GLY A 150 -1.60 8.15 3.74
N HIS A 151 -1.71 7.76 5.00
CA HIS A 151 -1.16 8.51 6.12
C HIS A 151 -0.10 7.68 6.85
N SER A 152 1.06 8.27 7.15
CA SER A 152 2.16 7.62 7.87
C SER A 152 2.57 6.30 7.18
N GLY A 153 2.54 5.16 7.85
CA GLY A 153 2.79 3.86 7.22
C GLY A 153 1.88 3.55 6.03
N GLY A 154 0.63 4.04 6.04
CA GLY A 154 -0.25 3.99 4.87
C GLY A 154 0.28 4.81 3.70
N ALA A 155 1.00 5.92 3.96
CA ALA A 155 1.67 6.70 2.92
C ALA A 155 2.86 5.93 2.32
N ALA A 156 3.64 5.22 3.15
CA ALA A 156 4.68 4.34 2.63
C ALA A 156 4.09 3.26 1.70
N MET A 157 3.00 2.62 2.11
CA MET A 157 2.30 1.64 1.29
C MET A 157 1.77 2.27 -0.02
N THR A 158 1.22 3.50 0.04
CA THR A 158 0.76 4.26 -1.14
C THR A 158 1.89 4.51 -2.13
N GLY A 159 3.07 4.93 -1.66
CA GLY A 159 4.25 5.12 -2.50
C GLY A 159 4.73 3.83 -3.16
N LEU A 160 4.68 2.71 -2.44
CA LEU A 160 5.03 1.39 -2.96
C LEU A 160 4.02 0.91 -4.02
N VAL A 161 2.72 1.15 -3.82
CA VAL A 161 1.70 0.86 -4.85
C VAL A 161 1.93 1.71 -6.09
N ALA A 162 2.22 3.02 -5.94
CA ALA A 162 2.52 3.91 -7.07
C ALA A 162 3.74 3.44 -7.88
N ALA A 163 4.75 2.87 -7.22
CA ALA A 163 5.96 2.37 -7.88
C ALA A 163 5.76 1.02 -8.59
N ARG A 164 5.04 0.10 -7.95
CA ARG A 164 4.95 -1.29 -8.43
C ARG A 164 3.69 -1.56 -9.25
N PHE A 165 2.62 -0.82 -8.99
CA PHE A 165 1.30 -0.98 -9.61
C PHE A 165 0.72 0.40 -9.98
N PRO A 166 1.39 1.20 -10.83
CA PRO A 166 1.05 2.59 -11.08
C PRO A 166 -0.34 2.80 -11.71
N GLN A 167 -0.94 1.75 -12.25
CA GLN A 167 -2.29 1.79 -12.81
C GLN A 167 -3.40 1.51 -11.78
N SER A 168 -3.06 1.20 -10.53
CA SER A 168 -4.04 0.86 -9.49
C SER A 168 -4.91 2.05 -9.09
N ALA A 169 -4.38 3.28 -9.18
CA ALA A 169 -5.13 4.51 -8.94
C ALA A 169 -4.83 5.58 -10.00
N ASP A 170 -5.71 6.58 -10.12
CA ASP A 170 -5.54 7.69 -11.05
C ASP A 170 -4.68 8.82 -10.45
N ALA A 171 -4.58 8.86 -9.11
CA ALA A 171 -3.72 9.78 -8.37
C ALA A 171 -3.37 9.21 -6.97
N TYR A 172 -2.27 9.68 -6.42
CA TYR A 172 -1.70 9.23 -5.15
C TYR A 172 -1.40 10.43 -4.26
N LEU A 173 -1.82 10.38 -2.98
CA LEU A 173 -1.49 11.39 -1.98
C LEU A 173 -0.83 10.72 -0.78
N LEU A 174 0.38 11.11 -0.48
CA LEU A 174 1.18 10.62 0.64
C LEU A 174 1.23 11.69 1.74
N ALA A 175 0.59 11.43 2.87
CA ALA A 175 0.59 12.33 4.01
C ALA A 175 1.51 11.80 5.12
N ALA A 176 2.46 12.62 5.57
CA ALA A 176 3.42 12.30 6.63
C ALA A 176 4.14 10.96 6.36
N CYS A 177 4.77 10.83 5.19
CA CYS A 177 5.32 9.58 4.69
C CYS A 177 6.68 9.26 5.34
N PRO A 178 6.86 8.10 5.98
CA PRO A 178 8.17 7.55 6.30
C PRO A 178 8.80 6.94 5.03
N CYS A 179 8.97 7.76 4.00
CA CYS A 179 9.29 7.30 2.66
C CYS A 179 10.69 6.68 2.51
N ASP A 180 11.60 6.97 3.43
CA ASP A 180 12.87 6.26 3.59
C ASP A 180 12.80 5.35 4.82
N VAL A 181 12.27 4.15 4.64
CA VAL A 181 11.86 3.25 5.73
C VAL A 181 13.02 2.84 6.66
N PRO A 182 14.19 2.37 6.19
CA PRO A 182 15.26 1.96 7.10
C PRO A 182 15.76 3.09 8.00
N PRO A 183 16.19 4.27 7.51
CA PRO A 183 16.62 5.36 8.36
C PRO A 183 15.51 5.93 9.25
N TRP A 184 14.25 5.91 8.79
CA TRP A 184 13.12 6.29 9.62
C TRP A 184 12.96 5.36 10.83
N ARG A 185 13.07 4.04 10.64
CA ARG A 185 12.95 3.06 11.72
C ARG A 185 14.11 3.14 12.71
N GLU A 186 15.33 3.33 12.22
CA GLU A 186 16.52 3.59 13.06
C GLU A 186 16.33 4.82 13.93
N TRP A 187 15.86 5.91 13.30
CA TRP A 187 15.55 7.14 14.03
C TRP A 187 14.45 6.92 15.06
N ARG A 188 13.37 6.22 14.74
CA ARG A 188 12.30 5.90 15.68
C ARG A 188 12.79 5.03 16.85
N GLN A 189 13.69 4.12 16.61
CA GLN A 189 14.29 3.28 17.64
C GLN A 189 15.13 4.12 18.60
N SER A 190 15.94 5.04 18.06
CA SER A 190 16.83 5.88 18.88
C SER A 190 16.09 7.01 19.62
N SER A 191 15.06 7.61 19.00
CA SER A 191 14.36 8.78 19.56
C SER A 191 13.19 8.42 20.49
N ALA A 192 12.52 7.28 20.26
CA ALA A 192 11.30 6.92 20.98
C ALA A 192 11.28 5.46 21.48
N GLY A 193 12.40 4.72 21.36
CA GLY A 193 12.48 3.29 21.68
C GLY A 193 11.51 2.43 20.89
N ARG A 194 10.99 2.95 19.78
CA ARG A 194 10.00 2.31 18.91
C ARG A 194 10.55 2.16 17.50
N GLY A 195 10.01 1.24 16.77
CA GLY A 195 10.51 0.90 15.46
C GLY A 195 11.26 -0.43 15.55
N GLY A 196 12.33 -0.56 14.93
CA GLY A 196 13.11 -1.78 14.83
C GLY A 196 13.36 -2.12 13.38
N PHE A 197 14.20 -3.10 13.19
CA PHE A 197 14.57 -3.53 11.86
C PHE A 197 13.54 -4.52 11.32
N TRP A 198 12.98 -4.23 10.14
CA TRP A 198 12.10 -5.12 9.40
C TRP A 198 12.76 -5.50 8.07
N PRO A 199 13.44 -6.65 8.00
CA PRO A 199 14.27 -6.99 6.83
C PRO A 199 13.46 -7.16 5.55
N ASN A 200 12.16 -7.48 5.67
CA ASN A 200 11.28 -7.73 4.52
C ASN A 200 10.52 -6.49 4.05
N SER A 201 10.62 -5.38 4.76
CA SER A 201 9.95 -4.14 4.36
C SER A 201 10.66 -3.49 3.18
N LEU A 202 9.86 -3.12 2.19
CA LEU A 202 10.29 -2.27 1.09
C LEU A 202 10.36 -0.81 1.56
N SER A 203 11.13 0.02 0.85
CA SER A 203 11.20 1.46 1.08
C SER A 203 10.71 2.21 -0.16
N PRO A 204 9.73 3.13 -0.05
CA PRO A 204 9.32 3.96 -1.17
C PRO A 204 10.48 4.67 -1.85
N LEU A 205 11.44 5.20 -1.10
CA LEU A 205 12.63 5.86 -1.64
C LEU A 205 13.45 4.93 -2.55
N ALA A 206 13.65 3.67 -2.14
CA ALA A 206 14.37 2.69 -2.95
C ALA A 206 13.59 2.32 -4.22
N GLU A 207 12.27 2.34 -4.17
CA GLU A 207 11.39 2.02 -5.29
C GLU A 207 11.02 3.26 -6.16
N ALA A 208 11.34 4.48 -5.73
CA ALA A 208 11.01 5.73 -6.43
C ALA A 208 11.39 5.73 -7.93
N PRO A 209 12.54 5.20 -8.37
CA PRO A 209 12.90 5.16 -9.79
C PRO A 209 11.94 4.32 -10.66
N LYS A 210 11.07 3.52 -10.06
CA LYS A 210 10.06 2.71 -10.77
C LYS A 210 8.74 3.47 -10.98
N VAL A 211 8.56 4.62 -10.32
CA VAL A 211 7.36 5.45 -10.49
C VAL A 211 7.39 6.07 -11.89
N PRO A 212 6.41 5.80 -12.76
CA PRO A 212 6.38 6.43 -14.08
C PRO A 212 6.24 7.95 -13.98
N VAL A 213 6.92 8.69 -14.83
CA VAL A 213 6.88 10.18 -14.87
C VAL A 213 5.45 10.71 -15.04
N SER A 214 4.56 9.95 -15.69
CA SER A 214 3.15 10.31 -15.87
C SER A 214 2.29 10.11 -14.60
N THR A 215 2.83 9.51 -13.54
CA THR A 215 2.08 9.23 -12.31
C THR A 215 1.77 10.53 -11.58
N ARG A 216 0.48 10.74 -11.28
CA ARG A 216 0.03 11.87 -10.47
C ARG A 216 0.23 11.55 -8.99
N ILE A 217 1.30 12.08 -8.41
CA ILE A 217 1.65 11.87 -7.01
C ILE A 217 1.89 13.20 -6.30
N ALA A 218 1.37 13.35 -5.11
CA ALA A 218 1.58 14.50 -4.25
C ALA A 218 1.96 14.04 -2.83
N LEU A 219 2.78 14.84 -2.17
CA LEU A 219 3.19 14.61 -0.77
C LEU A 219 2.85 15.82 0.07
N ILE A 220 2.40 15.56 1.30
CA ILE A 220 2.22 16.57 2.34
C ILE A 220 2.85 16.10 3.64
N VAL A 221 3.56 16.97 4.32
CA VAL A 221 4.16 16.71 5.62
C VAL A 221 4.16 17.99 6.45
N GLY A 222 3.91 17.89 7.75
CA GLY A 222 4.04 19.02 8.66
C GLY A 222 5.50 19.43 8.82
N SER A 223 5.81 20.71 8.75
CA SER A 223 7.19 21.23 8.92
C SER A 223 7.79 20.90 10.29
N GLN A 224 6.95 20.62 11.27
CA GLN A 224 7.33 20.25 12.65
C GLN A 224 6.88 18.81 12.99
N ASP A 225 6.70 17.94 11.98
CA ASP A 225 6.38 16.53 12.21
C ASP A 225 7.56 15.85 12.91
N ASP A 226 7.35 15.42 14.14
CA ASP A 226 8.35 14.76 14.99
C ASP A 226 8.25 13.23 14.96
N ASN A 227 7.31 12.68 14.19
CA ASN A 227 7.13 11.25 14.02
C ASN A 227 7.64 10.76 12.67
N THR A 228 7.30 11.48 11.61
CA THR A 228 7.80 11.25 10.25
C THR A 228 8.48 12.53 9.76
N LEU A 229 9.73 12.73 10.19
CA LEU A 229 10.47 13.97 9.90
C LEU A 229 10.39 14.35 8.42
N PRO A 230 10.21 15.65 8.08
CA PRO A 230 10.07 16.13 6.71
C PRO A 230 11.13 15.60 5.76
N ARG A 231 12.37 15.45 6.22
CA ARG A 231 13.50 14.94 5.42
C ARG A 231 13.23 13.60 4.72
N PHE A 232 12.40 12.72 5.31
CA PHE A 232 12.09 11.42 4.69
C PHE A 232 11.16 11.57 3.49
N SER A 233 10.21 12.50 3.55
CA SER A 233 9.36 12.86 2.41
C SER A 233 10.14 13.65 1.35
N GLU A 234 10.99 14.60 1.77
CA GLU A 234 11.83 15.41 0.89
C GLU A 234 12.81 14.56 0.07
N ALA A 235 13.47 13.59 0.72
CA ALA A 235 14.36 12.65 0.03
C ALA A 235 13.62 11.85 -1.06
N TYR A 236 12.38 11.44 -0.79
CA TYR A 236 11.56 10.72 -1.77
C TYR A 236 11.18 11.61 -2.95
N VAL A 237 10.74 12.87 -2.69
CA VAL A 237 10.43 13.84 -3.75
C VAL A 237 11.63 14.09 -4.64
N ALA A 238 12.82 14.24 -4.05
CA ALA A 238 14.06 14.46 -4.80
C ALA A 238 14.46 13.25 -5.68
N ARG A 239 13.87 12.10 -5.46
CA ARG A 239 14.17 10.84 -6.18
C ARG A 239 13.12 10.51 -7.25
N LEU A 240 11.93 11.11 -7.18
CA LEU A 240 10.87 11.00 -8.20
C LEU A 240 11.24 11.75 -9.49
#